data_c0aac1849c3a7448be0a7131daee9ad4
#
_entry.id   c0aac1849c3a7448be0a7131daee9ad4
#
_cell.length_a   1.000
_cell.length_b   1.000
_cell.length_c   1.000
_cell.angle_alpha   90.00
_cell.angle_beta   90.00
_cell.angle_gamma   90.00
#
_symmetry.space_group_name_H-M   'P 1'
#
loop_
_entity.id
_entity.type
_entity.pdbx_description
1 polymer ?
#
loop_
_entity_poly.entity_id
_entity_poly.type
_entity_poly.pdbx_seq_one_letter_code
_entity_poly.pdbx_strand_id
1 'polypeptide(L)'
;KVRKYGCNAGILIRYILEKCKTTRQAISFLKEIPIASQQTITLLDGNGDMAVVECNPYVVEVIYPNENDYVAAANSFHSTKMSSYNENRIDDWNSTKRYSVVNHVLKQYQGAYSLELAKGILSGKYGFMCQYDRKEGADTVWSVIYDVKNKQIFRVEGNPSRKKFKEDTRFNIR
;
A
#
# COMPACT_ATOMS: atom_id res chain seq x y z
N LYS A 1 18.30 5.39 8.79
CA LYS A 1 17.37 5.97 7.79
C LYS A 1 18.10 6.98 6.92
N VAL A 2 18.00 6.81 5.61
CA VAL A 2 18.65 7.71 4.63
C VAL A 2 17.75 8.94 4.44
N ARG A 3 18.33 10.15 4.56
CA ARG A 3 17.63 11.43 4.35
C ARG A 3 18.49 12.39 3.55
N LYS A 4 17.86 13.19 2.67
CA LYS A 4 18.43 14.30 1.92
C LYS A 4 17.42 15.42 1.73
N TYR A 5 17.87 16.57 1.22
CA TYR A 5 16.95 17.60 0.74
C TYR A 5 16.12 17.05 -0.43
N GLY A 6 14.82 17.27 -0.38
CA GLY A 6 13.88 16.77 -1.36
C GLY A 6 12.45 16.81 -0.85
N CYS A 7 11.52 16.26 -1.63
CA CYS A 7 10.12 16.17 -1.28
C CYS A 7 9.87 15.00 -0.31
N ASN A 8 9.09 15.27 0.73
CA ASN A 8 8.61 14.23 1.64
C ASN A 8 7.39 13.49 1.04
N ALA A 9 6.97 12.38 1.68
CA ALA A 9 5.85 11.56 1.21
C ALA A 9 4.57 12.37 0.99
N GLY A 10 4.21 13.28 1.90
CA GLY A 10 2.99 14.07 1.80
C GLY A 10 2.95 14.95 0.55
N ILE A 11 4.07 15.62 0.23
CA ILE A 11 4.19 16.43 -0.99
C ILE A 11 4.15 15.56 -2.24
N LEU A 12 4.87 14.42 -2.25
CA LEU A 12 4.91 13.49 -3.38
C LEU A 12 3.52 12.96 -3.70
N ILE A 13 2.81 12.43 -2.71
CA ILE A 13 1.45 11.88 -2.88
C ILE A 13 0.48 12.97 -3.33
N ARG A 14 0.55 14.16 -2.71
CA ARG A 14 -0.33 15.27 -3.09
C ARG A 14 -0.12 15.69 -4.54
N TYR A 15 1.13 15.83 -4.99
CA TYR A 15 1.44 16.16 -6.37
C TYR A 15 0.92 15.07 -7.34
N ILE A 16 1.18 13.79 -7.02
CA ILE A 16 0.72 12.67 -7.85
C ILE A 16 -0.81 12.72 -8.03
N LEU A 17 -1.55 12.86 -6.93
CA LEU A 17 -3.02 12.90 -6.98
C LEU A 17 -3.58 14.09 -7.74
N GLU A 18 -2.88 15.22 -7.75
CA GLU A 18 -3.35 16.44 -8.45
C GLU A 18 -2.90 16.53 -9.90
N LYS A 19 -1.73 15.99 -10.24
CA LYS A 19 -1.07 16.26 -11.51
C LYS A 19 -0.88 15.04 -12.40
N CYS A 20 -0.88 13.83 -11.85
CA CYS A 20 -0.71 12.60 -12.61
C CYS A 20 -2.07 11.95 -12.88
N LYS A 21 -2.32 11.59 -14.13
CA LYS A 21 -3.55 10.91 -14.56
C LYS A 21 -3.36 9.38 -14.65
N THR A 22 -2.12 8.92 -14.75
CA THR A 22 -1.80 7.52 -14.93
C THR A 22 -0.65 7.10 -14.02
N THR A 23 -0.61 5.81 -13.71
CA THR A 23 0.49 5.17 -12.98
C THR A 23 1.84 5.43 -13.64
N ARG A 24 1.90 5.41 -14.96
CA ARG A 24 3.13 5.72 -15.73
C ARG A 24 3.60 7.16 -15.50
N GLN A 25 2.71 8.14 -15.50
CA GLN A 25 3.07 9.54 -15.22
C GLN A 25 3.60 9.71 -13.79
N ALA A 26 2.96 9.05 -12.80
CA ALA A 26 3.42 9.08 -11.42
C ALA A 26 4.82 8.46 -11.26
N ILE A 27 5.09 7.33 -11.93
CA ILE A 27 6.41 6.69 -11.94
C ILE A 27 7.46 7.61 -12.56
N SER A 28 7.18 8.24 -13.71
CA SER A 28 8.12 9.19 -14.34
C SER A 28 8.43 10.36 -13.42
N PHE A 29 7.42 10.95 -12.82
CA PHE A 29 7.59 12.02 -11.83
C PHE A 29 8.48 11.59 -10.65
N LEU A 30 8.23 10.42 -10.06
CA LEU A 30 9.02 9.92 -8.94
C LEU A 30 10.49 9.62 -9.29
N LYS A 31 10.80 9.34 -10.55
CA LYS A 31 12.18 9.14 -11.03
C LYS A 31 12.95 10.45 -11.23
N GLU A 32 12.25 11.56 -11.42
CA GLU A 32 12.85 12.87 -11.73
C GLU A 32 12.96 13.78 -10.51
N ILE A 33 12.05 13.65 -9.54
CA ILE A 33 11.98 14.54 -8.39
C ILE A 33 12.97 14.13 -7.29
N PRO A 34 13.65 15.06 -6.60
CA PRO A 34 14.42 14.75 -5.41
C PRO A 34 13.54 14.21 -4.28
N ILE A 35 13.83 13.01 -3.80
CA ILE A 35 13.11 12.34 -2.71
C ILE A 35 13.89 12.52 -1.40
N ALA A 36 13.22 13.00 -0.35
CA ALA A 36 13.87 13.34 0.91
C ALA A 36 14.20 12.13 1.80
N SER A 37 13.41 11.06 1.73
CA SER A 37 13.52 9.90 2.63
C SER A 37 13.00 8.62 2.00
N GLN A 38 13.17 7.50 2.70
CA GLN A 38 12.67 6.19 2.31
C GLN A 38 11.13 6.17 2.26
N GLN A 39 10.57 5.69 1.14
CA GLN A 39 9.14 5.62 0.88
C GLN A 39 8.78 4.33 0.13
N THR A 40 7.60 3.81 0.42
CA THR A 40 6.90 2.82 -0.41
C THR A 40 5.56 3.41 -0.83
N ILE A 41 5.33 3.53 -2.14
CA ILE A 41 4.14 4.17 -2.71
C ILE A 41 3.45 3.15 -3.60
N THR A 42 2.21 2.81 -3.28
CA THR A 42 1.35 1.97 -4.14
C THR A 42 0.54 2.87 -5.05
N LEU A 43 0.57 2.58 -6.34
CA LEU A 43 -0.09 3.32 -7.41
C LEU A 43 -1.13 2.42 -8.08
N LEU A 44 -2.29 2.98 -8.37
CA LEU A 44 -3.35 2.37 -9.19
C LEU A 44 -4.08 3.51 -9.91
N ASP A 45 -4.33 3.36 -11.20
CA ASP A 45 -5.10 4.32 -11.98
C ASP A 45 -6.45 3.77 -12.49
N GLY A 46 -7.22 4.62 -13.15
CA GLY A 46 -8.54 4.27 -13.67
C GLY A 46 -8.55 3.25 -14.81
N ASN A 47 -7.40 2.98 -15.43
CA ASN A 47 -7.24 1.95 -16.47
C ASN A 47 -6.93 0.57 -15.85
N GLY A 48 -6.65 0.52 -14.55
CA GLY A 48 -6.21 -0.68 -13.86
C GLY A 48 -4.69 -0.88 -13.84
N ASP A 49 -3.91 0.04 -14.42
CA ASP A 49 -2.45 0.01 -14.34
C ASP A 49 -2.02 0.23 -12.88
N MET A 50 -1.20 -0.67 -12.36
CA MET A 50 -0.76 -0.62 -10.97
C MET A 50 0.75 -0.86 -10.83
N ALA A 51 1.33 -0.31 -9.76
CA ALA A 51 2.72 -0.55 -9.39
C ALA A 51 2.95 -0.26 -7.90
N VAL A 52 4.01 -0.82 -7.35
CA VAL A 52 4.63 -0.33 -6.11
C VAL A 52 5.94 0.34 -6.46
N VAL A 53 6.13 1.56 -5.98
CA VAL A 53 7.39 2.29 -6.10
C VAL A 53 8.06 2.32 -4.73
N GLU A 54 9.19 1.65 -4.63
CA GLU A 54 10.08 1.71 -3.48
C GLU A 54 11.21 2.69 -3.78
N CYS A 55 11.37 3.68 -2.95
CA CYS A 55 12.34 4.73 -3.23
C CYS A 55 13.00 5.33 -1.98
N ASN A 56 14.16 5.91 -2.21
CA ASN A 56 14.90 6.73 -1.26
C ASN A 56 15.64 7.83 -2.02
N PRO A 57 16.44 8.72 -1.36
CA PRO A 57 17.17 9.79 -2.04
C PRO A 57 18.17 9.37 -3.14
N TYR A 58 18.43 8.09 -3.30
CA TYR A 58 19.45 7.58 -4.23
C TYR A 58 18.91 6.60 -5.26
N VAL A 59 17.83 5.90 -4.93
CA VAL A 59 17.30 4.77 -5.72
C VAL A 59 15.79 4.88 -5.82
N VAL A 60 15.27 4.63 -7.01
CA VAL A 60 13.83 4.44 -7.28
C VAL A 60 13.67 3.11 -8.01
N GLU A 61 12.99 2.17 -7.37
CA GLU A 61 12.65 0.86 -7.93
C GLU A 61 11.15 0.74 -8.10
N VAL A 62 10.75 0.10 -9.20
CA VAL A 62 9.35 -0.09 -9.55
C VAL A 62 9.05 -1.58 -9.61
N ILE A 63 8.08 -2.01 -8.82
CA ILE A 63 7.56 -3.37 -8.80
C ILE A 63 6.23 -3.36 -9.54
N TYR A 64 6.18 -4.06 -10.66
CA TYR A 64 4.96 -4.25 -11.46
C TYR A 64 4.20 -5.51 -11.01
N PRO A 65 2.91 -5.63 -11.38
CA PRO A 65 2.14 -6.85 -11.14
C PRO A 65 2.86 -8.09 -11.68
N ASN A 66 2.71 -9.18 -10.94
CA ASN A 66 3.16 -10.50 -11.38
C ASN A 66 2.08 -11.17 -12.26
N GLU A 67 2.28 -12.43 -12.59
CA GLU A 67 1.35 -13.26 -13.36
C GLU A 67 -0.05 -13.40 -12.75
N ASN A 68 -0.20 -13.11 -11.44
CA ASN A 68 -1.49 -13.15 -10.74
C ASN A 68 -2.14 -11.76 -10.65
N ASP A 69 -1.64 -10.78 -11.38
CA ASP A 69 -2.21 -9.43 -11.53
C ASP A 69 -2.48 -8.70 -10.21
N TYR A 70 -1.50 -8.68 -9.32
CA TYR A 70 -1.53 -7.87 -8.11
C TYR A 70 -0.16 -7.32 -7.74
N VAL A 71 -0.15 -6.29 -6.92
CA VAL A 71 1.01 -5.80 -6.17
C VAL A 71 0.69 -5.73 -4.69
N ALA A 72 1.69 -5.91 -3.84
CA ALA A 72 1.54 -5.78 -2.39
C ALA A 72 2.67 -4.92 -1.82
N ALA A 73 2.37 -4.16 -0.78
CA ALA A 73 3.33 -3.35 -0.05
C ALA A 73 3.06 -3.41 1.45
N ALA A 74 4.11 -3.23 2.23
CA ALA A 74 4.04 -3.11 3.69
C ALA A 74 5.08 -2.07 4.15
N ASN A 75 5.49 -2.08 5.42
CA ASN A 75 6.45 -1.12 5.97
C ASN A 75 7.92 -1.47 5.69
N SER A 76 8.19 -2.50 4.93
CA SER A 76 9.53 -2.94 4.51
C SER A 76 9.67 -2.95 3.00
N PHE A 77 10.89 -2.79 2.50
CA PHE A 77 11.20 -2.90 1.07
C PHE A 77 11.34 -4.37 0.66
N HIS A 78 10.85 -4.69 -0.52
CA HIS A 78 10.84 -6.06 -1.05
C HIS A 78 11.57 -6.21 -2.39
N SER A 79 11.88 -5.11 -3.10
CA SER A 79 12.71 -5.17 -4.29
C SER A 79 14.17 -5.50 -3.95
N THR A 80 14.87 -6.16 -4.87
CA THR A 80 16.26 -6.61 -4.66
C THR A 80 17.19 -5.45 -4.29
N LYS A 81 17.03 -4.29 -4.95
CA LYS A 81 17.89 -3.14 -4.68
C LYS A 81 17.53 -2.41 -3.41
N MET A 82 16.25 -2.37 -3.05
CA MET A 82 15.80 -1.61 -1.88
C MET A 82 15.84 -2.42 -0.58
N SER A 83 15.79 -3.75 -0.64
CA SER A 83 15.80 -4.62 0.54
C SER A 83 17.01 -4.39 1.46
N SER A 84 18.18 -4.00 0.89
CA SER A 84 19.38 -3.66 1.65
C SER A 84 19.24 -2.41 2.53
N TYR A 85 18.23 -1.58 2.29
CA TYR A 85 17.92 -0.40 3.10
C TYR A 85 16.94 -0.68 4.25
N ASN A 86 16.42 -1.90 4.37
CA ASN A 86 15.69 -2.30 5.57
C ASN A 86 16.63 -2.32 6.77
N GLU A 87 16.19 -1.78 7.90
CA GLU A 87 16.96 -1.86 9.13
C GLU A 87 16.92 -3.31 9.65
N ASN A 88 18.08 -3.91 9.85
CA ASN A 88 18.20 -5.26 10.39
C ASN A 88 17.54 -5.36 11.78
N ARG A 89 16.72 -6.38 11.98
CA ARG A 89 16.01 -6.71 13.23
C ARG A 89 14.85 -5.79 13.62
N ILE A 90 14.43 -4.87 12.75
CA ILE A 90 13.21 -4.10 12.96
C ILE A 90 12.13 -4.65 12.04
N ASP A 91 11.17 -5.36 12.60
CA ASP A 91 9.93 -5.72 11.92
C ASP A 91 8.87 -4.66 12.25
N ASP A 92 8.84 -3.60 11.45
CA ASP A 92 7.99 -2.45 11.65
C ASP A 92 6.50 -2.85 11.58
N TRP A 93 5.87 -2.97 12.75
CA TRP A 93 4.46 -3.34 12.89
C TRP A 93 4.09 -4.69 12.26
N ASN A 94 4.92 -5.72 12.44
CA ASN A 94 4.74 -7.03 11.80
C ASN A 94 4.65 -6.94 10.25
N SER A 95 5.45 -6.08 9.66
CA SER A 95 5.45 -5.80 8.22
C SER A 95 5.62 -7.06 7.39
N THR A 96 6.62 -7.87 7.69
CA THR A 96 6.92 -9.13 7.00
C THR A 96 5.75 -10.11 7.08
N LYS A 97 5.14 -10.23 8.25
CA LYS A 97 4.01 -11.14 8.46
C LYS A 97 2.78 -10.70 7.65
N ARG A 98 2.44 -9.41 7.69
CA ARG A 98 1.35 -8.84 6.89
C ARG A 98 1.58 -9.02 5.39
N TYR A 99 2.77 -8.72 4.92
CA TYR A 99 3.15 -8.90 3.51
C TYR A 99 3.02 -10.36 3.07
N SER A 100 3.51 -11.31 3.88
CA SER A 100 3.42 -12.75 3.60
C SER A 100 1.97 -13.22 3.53
N VAL A 101 1.09 -12.78 4.45
CA VAL A 101 -0.34 -13.13 4.44
C VAL A 101 -1.02 -12.64 3.15
N VAL A 102 -0.81 -11.37 2.78
CA VAL A 102 -1.40 -10.82 1.55
C VAL A 102 -0.96 -11.59 0.32
N ASN A 103 0.35 -11.80 0.15
CA ASN A 103 0.87 -12.52 -1.02
C ASN A 103 0.38 -13.95 -1.08
N HIS A 104 0.34 -14.67 0.06
CA HIS A 104 -0.16 -16.03 0.10
C HIS A 104 -1.63 -16.09 -0.35
N VAL A 105 -2.47 -15.23 0.19
CA VAL A 105 -3.90 -15.20 -0.13
C VAL A 105 -4.13 -14.82 -1.60
N LEU A 106 -3.54 -13.71 -2.06
CA LEU A 106 -3.75 -13.25 -3.44
C LEU A 106 -3.25 -14.27 -4.47
N LYS A 107 -2.13 -14.94 -4.18
CA LYS A 107 -1.63 -16.04 -5.03
C LYS A 107 -2.62 -17.22 -5.10
N GLN A 108 -3.28 -17.57 -4.00
CA GLN A 108 -4.28 -18.64 -4.00
C GLN A 108 -5.53 -18.31 -4.82
N TYR A 109 -5.94 -17.05 -4.87
CA TYR A 109 -7.12 -16.61 -5.59
C TYR A 109 -6.89 -16.32 -7.08
N GLN A 110 -5.62 -16.28 -7.55
CA GLN A 110 -5.22 -16.24 -8.96
C GLN A 110 -6.01 -15.26 -9.84
N GLY A 111 -6.15 -14.01 -9.40
CA GLY A 111 -6.90 -12.98 -10.12
C GLY A 111 -8.42 -12.94 -9.84
N ALA A 112 -8.99 -13.91 -9.16
CA ALA A 112 -10.39 -13.91 -8.73
C ALA A 112 -10.60 -13.00 -7.50
N TYR A 113 -10.24 -11.73 -7.62
CA TYR A 113 -10.27 -10.78 -6.52
C TYR A 113 -11.64 -10.12 -6.40
N SER A 114 -12.17 -10.09 -5.17
CA SER A 114 -13.47 -9.51 -4.87
C SER A 114 -13.39 -8.54 -3.69
N LEU A 115 -14.40 -7.69 -3.56
CA LEU A 115 -14.55 -6.79 -2.40
C LEU A 115 -14.59 -7.58 -1.08
N GLU A 116 -15.26 -8.73 -1.05
CA GLU A 116 -15.33 -9.58 0.15
C GLU A 116 -13.97 -10.22 0.48
N LEU A 117 -13.17 -10.58 -0.52
CA LEU A 117 -11.81 -11.02 -0.31
C LEU A 117 -10.96 -9.90 0.33
N ALA A 118 -11.02 -8.69 -0.22
CA ALA A 118 -10.30 -7.54 0.31
C ALA A 118 -10.69 -7.22 1.76
N LYS A 119 -11.99 -7.20 2.07
CA LYS A 119 -12.49 -7.06 3.44
C LYS A 119 -11.98 -8.18 4.36
N GLY A 120 -11.97 -9.42 3.88
CA GLY A 120 -11.46 -10.58 4.62
C GLY A 120 -9.97 -10.46 4.93
N ILE A 121 -9.14 -10.07 3.97
CA ILE A 121 -7.71 -9.83 4.15
C ILE A 121 -7.50 -8.75 5.22
N LEU A 122 -8.09 -7.58 5.03
CA LEU A 122 -7.88 -6.44 5.92
C LEU A 122 -8.42 -6.66 7.34
N SER A 123 -9.44 -7.50 7.51
CA SER A 123 -9.96 -7.87 8.84
C SER A 123 -9.21 -9.02 9.51
N GLY A 124 -8.20 -9.59 8.85
CA GLY A 124 -7.37 -10.65 9.41
C GLY A 124 -8.00 -12.04 9.37
N LYS A 125 -8.98 -12.27 8.48
CA LYS A 125 -9.64 -13.58 8.29
C LYS A 125 -8.66 -14.67 7.85
N TYR A 126 -7.62 -14.31 7.12
CA TYR A 126 -6.66 -15.25 6.51
C TYR A 126 -5.30 -15.28 7.23
N GLY A 127 -5.14 -14.52 8.30
CA GLY A 127 -3.92 -14.42 9.07
C GLY A 127 -3.74 -13.06 9.72
N PHE A 128 -2.58 -12.81 10.32
CA PHE A 128 -2.33 -11.55 10.98
C PHE A 128 -2.31 -10.37 10.01
N MET A 129 -3.17 -9.37 10.24
CA MET A 129 -3.21 -8.13 9.46
C MET A 129 -3.40 -6.89 10.33
N CYS A 130 -4.35 -6.91 11.24
CA CYS A 130 -4.75 -5.76 12.04
C CYS A 130 -4.98 -6.10 13.53
N GLN A 131 -4.75 -7.34 13.95
CA GLN A 131 -5.05 -7.86 15.28
C GLN A 131 -3.96 -7.49 16.30
N TYR A 132 -3.67 -6.21 16.45
CA TYR A 132 -2.74 -5.69 17.45
C TYR A 132 -3.32 -5.72 18.87
N ASP A 133 -2.46 -5.92 19.87
CA ASP A 133 -2.87 -5.86 21.27
C ASP A 133 -2.89 -4.40 21.74
N ARG A 134 -4.08 -3.93 22.10
CA ARG A 134 -4.26 -2.58 22.65
C ARG A 134 -3.53 -2.35 23.96
N LYS A 135 -3.27 -3.40 24.73
CA LYS A 135 -2.51 -3.28 25.98
C LYS A 135 -1.06 -2.90 25.73
N GLU A 136 -0.53 -3.22 24.53
CA GLU A 136 0.80 -2.83 24.08
C GLU A 136 0.82 -1.45 23.40
N GLY A 137 -0.29 -0.70 23.46
CA GLY A 137 -0.39 0.64 22.87
C GLY A 137 -0.55 0.67 21.35
N ALA A 138 -0.84 -0.49 20.72
CA ALA A 138 -1.00 -0.60 19.28
C ALA A 138 -2.44 -0.94 18.89
N ASP A 139 -2.96 -0.30 17.84
CA ASP A 139 -4.23 -0.71 17.21
C ASP A 139 -4.33 -0.17 15.78
N THR A 140 -5.13 -0.83 14.96
CA THR A 140 -5.53 -0.30 13.66
C THR A 140 -6.70 0.66 13.84
N VAL A 141 -6.46 1.93 13.55
CA VAL A 141 -7.45 2.99 13.81
C VAL A 141 -8.45 3.18 12.66
N TRP A 142 -8.11 2.75 11.44
CA TRP A 142 -9.01 2.70 10.28
C TRP A 142 -8.41 1.82 9.18
N SER A 143 -9.27 1.38 8.26
CA SER A 143 -8.87 0.75 6.99
C SER A 143 -9.80 1.19 5.88
N VAL A 144 -9.30 1.21 4.64
CA VAL A 144 -10.06 1.66 3.47
C VAL A 144 -9.80 0.73 2.28
N ILE A 145 -10.84 0.54 1.46
CA ILE A 145 -10.79 -0.14 0.17
C ILE A 145 -11.31 0.86 -0.88
N TYR A 146 -10.51 1.10 -1.90
CA TYR A 146 -10.89 1.88 -3.08
C TYR A 146 -11.23 0.93 -4.22
N ASP A 147 -12.50 0.81 -4.54
CA ASP A 147 -12.96 0.13 -5.77
C ASP A 147 -12.95 1.15 -6.91
N VAL A 148 -11.81 1.24 -7.57
CA VAL A 148 -11.58 2.25 -8.63
C VAL A 148 -12.48 1.99 -9.83
N LYS A 149 -12.75 0.73 -10.17
CA LYS A 149 -13.62 0.33 -11.30
C LYS A 149 -15.07 0.79 -11.09
N ASN A 150 -15.60 0.58 -9.89
CA ASN A 150 -16.98 0.95 -9.56
C ASN A 150 -17.08 2.35 -8.95
N LYS A 151 -15.93 3.04 -8.76
CA LYS A 151 -15.84 4.37 -8.13
C LYS A 151 -16.45 4.41 -6.73
N GLN A 152 -16.24 3.34 -5.94
CA GLN A 152 -16.73 3.21 -4.57
C GLN A 152 -15.59 3.18 -3.57
N ILE A 153 -15.86 3.69 -2.38
CA ILE A 153 -14.94 3.67 -1.25
C ILE A 153 -15.63 2.92 -0.11
N PHE A 154 -14.93 1.93 0.44
CA PHE A 154 -15.39 1.23 1.64
C PHE A 154 -14.41 1.49 2.77
N ARG A 155 -14.92 1.96 3.91
CA ARG A 155 -14.11 2.34 5.05
C ARG A 155 -14.63 1.72 6.34
N VAL A 156 -13.71 1.45 7.24
CA VAL A 156 -14.00 1.11 8.63
C VAL A 156 -13.27 2.09 9.55
N GLU A 157 -14.02 2.72 10.45
CA GLU A 157 -13.47 3.56 11.52
C GLU A 157 -13.20 2.67 12.74
N GLY A 158 -11.92 2.43 13.01
CA GLY A 158 -11.42 1.50 14.00
C GLY A 158 -10.89 0.22 13.38
N ASN A 159 -10.62 -0.78 14.21
CA ASN A 159 -9.99 -2.03 13.78
C ASN A 159 -10.98 -2.92 13.01
N PRO A 160 -10.65 -3.33 11.76
CA PRO A 160 -11.55 -4.11 10.92
C PRO A 160 -11.78 -5.55 11.42
N SER A 161 -10.97 -6.08 12.34
CA SER A 161 -11.25 -7.36 12.99
C SER A 161 -12.44 -7.28 13.98
N ARG A 162 -12.82 -6.08 14.38
CA ARG A 162 -13.88 -5.82 15.38
C ARG A 162 -15.03 -4.99 14.85
N LYS A 163 -14.85 -4.34 13.70
CA LYS A 163 -15.87 -3.48 13.06
C LYS A 163 -16.02 -3.82 11.59
N LYS A 164 -17.18 -3.50 11.02
CA LYS A 164 -17.51 -3.79 9.62
C LYS A 164 -17.19 -2.60 8.71
N PHE A 165 -16.73 -2.88 7.50
CA PHE A 165 -16.63 -1.92 6.43
C PHE A 165 -18.02 -1.39 6.05
N LYS A 166 -18.10 -0.09 5.78
CA LYS A 166 -19.29 0.59 5.25
C LYS A 166 -18.87 1.39 4.02
N GLU A 167 -19.78 1.59 3.10
CA GLU A 167 -19.56 2.51 1.99
C GLU A 167 -19.38 3.93 2.53
N ASP A 168 -18.33 4.61 2.04
CA ASP A 168 -18.01 5.98 2.42
C ASP A 168 -18.46 6.93 1.30
N THR A 169 -19.61 7.53 1.47
CA THR A 169 -20.22 8.45 0.50
C THR A 169 -19.76 9.90 0.65
N ARG A 170 -18.85 10.20 1.59
CA ARG A 170 -18.32 11.56 1.81
C ARG A 170 -17.37 12.00 0.71
N PHE A 171 -16.77 11.05 -0.02
CA PHE A 171 -15.78 11.29 -1.06
C PHE A 171 -16.19 10.56 -2.35
N ASN A 172 -15.90 11.18 -3.49
CA ASN A 172 -16.12 10.59 -4.79
C ASN A 172 -14.78 10.33 -5.49
N ILE A 173 -14.58 9.14 -6.01
CA ILE A 173 -13.49 8.82 -6.93
C ILE A 173 -13.85 9.42 -8.30
N ARG A 174 -13.03 10.35 -8.80
CA ARG A 174 -13.22 11.03 -10.08
C ARG A 174 -12.57 10.30 -11.23
#